data_e87c4d2e4eadc7e4bfb7545d563921f2
#
_entry.id   e87c4d2e4eadc7e4bfb7545d563921f2
#
_cell.length_a   1.000
_cell.length_b   1.000
_cell.length_c   1.000
_cell.angle_alpha   90.00
_cell.angle_beta   90.00
_cell.angle_gamma   90.00
#
_symmetry.space_group_name_H-M   'P 1'
#
loop_
_entity.id
_entity.type
_entity.pdbx_description
1 polymer ?
#
loop_
_entity_poly.entity_id
_entity_poly.type
_entity_poly.pdbx_seq_one_letter_code
_entity_poly.pdbx_strand_id
1 'polypeptide(L)'
;MRSIVILILLMLQLCAVMATAETSGVPEKDTKNDLAIIAPNDFNATLNYSYEEIDRHALNAPASAESSVDSLAAYLIEPAGNDREKARAIFRWITENIDYNVEVFFKGGTGPTNSEDVLKSRKSVCYGYSDIFLSLAREAGLETIRISGYGKGYGYAPGKNFSGLPNHAWNAVKINGSWYLMDSTWGAGYVSVDKKYVRKFDDHFFMTPPSQFIYDHFPEDAQWQFLDEPVSKQEFENLVYLEPDFFNLGLKLGQRNGTISADKQINISIYAPEDVLMMAGLEYVDGGAAAGDGYTFCQRDEERYDIYAQFPAAGSYILKAYAKQKDEPGEYNSVLEYRINAASGDKESPGFPMIYGKLSEAGGYIFSPLEGKLKAGSSYLFRIRVPGAGNVSVVCGEEWTDLASRGVDLFEGNATAGKGDVGVYAKFHGAGWDGLVRYNEE
;
A
#
# COMPACT_ATOMS: atom_id res chain seq x y z
N MET A 1 20.06 -66.95 19.29
CA MET A 1 21.39 -67.10 18.68
C MET A 1 21.89 -65.75 18.25
N ARG A 2 22.83 -65.26 19.01
CA ARG A 2 24.05 -64.49 18.68
C ARG A 2 23.82 -63.24 17.84
N SER A 3 23.80 -62.06 18.45
CA SER A 3 24.98 -61.23 18.85
C SER A 3 25.85 -60.84 17.69
N ILE A 4 25.98 -59.52 17.41
CA ILE A 4 27.28 -58.84 17.48
C ILE A 4 26.99 -57.32 17.48
N VAL A 5 27.42 -56.73 18.61
CA VAL A 5 27.67 -55.32 18.88
C VAL A 5 29.07 -55.01 18.38
N ILE A 6 29.30 -53.85 17.74
CA ILE A 6 30.62 -53.23 17.75
C ILE A 6 30.45 -51.72 17.96
N LEU A 7 30.92 -51.34 19.10
CA LEU A 7 31.25 -50.08 19.70
C LEU A 7 32.63 -49.64 19.21
N ILE A 8 32.83 -48.41 18.81
CA ILE A 8 34.14 -47.74 18.90
C ILE A 8 33.95 -46.35 19.47
N LEU A 9 34.62 -46.24 20.62
CA LEU A 9 34.76 -45.06 21.50
C LEU A 9 35.99 -44.23 21.13
N LEU A 10 35.89 -42.93 21.42
CA LEU A 10 36.92 -42.00 21.90
C LEU A 10 38.22 -41.73 21.12
N MET A 11 38.47 -40.46 20.91
CA MET A 11 39.61 -39.76 21.50
C MET A 11 39.32 -38.26 21.69
N LEU A 12 39.36 -37.86 22.94
CA LEU A 12 39.54 -36.52 23.48
C LEU A 12 41.00 -36.07 23.44
N GLN A 13 41.27 -34.79 23.24
CA GLN A 13 42.24 -33.94 23.93
C GLN A 13 42.15 -32.53 23.37
N LEU A 14 41.58 -31.59 24.11
CA LEU A 14 42.18 -30.66 25.10
C LEU A 14 43.43 -29.92 24.61
N CYS A 15 43.28 -28.65 24.31
CA CYS A 15 44.14 -27.62 24.84
C CYS A 15 43.44 -26.26 24.84
N ALA A 16 43.55 -25.64 25.92
CA ALA A 16 42.88 -24.52 26.50
C ALA A 16 43.56 -23.17 26.15
N VAL A 17 42.77 -22.14 26.31
CA VAL A 17 43.08 -20.83 26.94
C VAL A 17 43.59 -19.68 26.06
N MET A 18 42.85 -18.64 26.12
CA MET A 18 43.05 -17.20 26.24
C MET A 18 42.41 -16.37 25.14
N ALA A 19 41.40 -15.69 25.56
CA ALA A 19 41.23 -14.29 25.86
C ALA A 19 40.61 -13.42 24.73
N THR A 20 39.40 -13.01 24.99
CA THR A 20 38.79 -11.67 24.85
C THR A 20 39.09 -10.84 23.61
N ALA A 21 38.05 -10.65 22.81
CA ALA A 21 37.69 -9.34 22.28
C ALA A 21 36.22 -9.39 21.87
N GLU A 22 35.39 -8.65 22.56
CA GLU A 22 34.05 -8.27 22.14
C GLU A 22 34.17 -7.50 20.83
N THR A 23 33.64 -8.07 19.76
CA THR A 23 33.27 -7.29 18.58
C THR A 23 31.77 -7.40 18.40
N SER A 24 31.11 -6.30 18.72
CA SER A 24 29.73 -6.00 18.34
C SER A 24 29.49 -6.36 16.88
N GLY A 25 28.81 -7.49 16.64
CA GLY A 25 28.35 -7.88 15.32
C GLY A 25 27.24 -6.96 14.88
N VAL A 26 27.58 -5.99 14.04
CA VAL A 26 26.62 -5.33 13.16
C VAL A 26 26.07 -6.44 12.25
N PRO A 27 24.73 -6.63 12.13
CA PRO A 27 24.21 -7.61 11.20
C PRO A 27 24.60 -7.20 9.78
N GLU A 28 25.18 -8.15 9.08
CA GLU A 28 25.56 -8.07 7.68
C GLU A 28 24.32 -7.62 6.88
N LYS A 29 24.44 -6.48 6.24
CA LYS A 29 23.42 -5.91 5.34
C LYS A 29 23.17 -6.93 4.24
N ASP A 30 21.96 -7.45 4.20
CA ASP A 30 21.45 -8.25 3.09
C ASP A 30 21.24 -7.33 1.87
N THR A 31 22.32 -7.13 1.10
CA THR A 31 22.44 -6.21 -0.03
C THR A 31 21.83 -6.78 -1.33
N LYS A 32 20.86 -7.71 -1.24
CA LYS A 32 20.15 -8.27 -2.39
C LYS A 32 18.73 -7.75 -2.57
N ASN A 33 18.29 -6.77 -1.80
CA ASN A 33 16.99 -6.13 -1.95
C ASN A 33 17.06 -4.74 -2.63
N ASP A 34 18.10 -4.47 -3.40
CA ASP A 34 18.17 -3.24 -4.18
C ASP A 34 17.15 -3.29 -5.33
N LEU A 35 16.00 -2.69 -5.06
CA LEU A 35 15.21 -1.80 -5.88
C LEU A 35 15.64 -1.64 -7.36
N ALA A 36 15.42 -2.65 -8.15
CA ALA A 36 15.26 -2.46 -9.57
C ALA A 36 13.76 -2.59 -9.90
N ILE A 37 12.97 -1.60 -9.52
CA ILE A 37 11.72 -1.33 -10.24
C ILE A 37 12.17 -0.65 -11.52
N ILE A 38 12.53 -1.44 -12.50
CA ILE A 38 12.64 -0.95 -13.87
C ILE A 38 11.19 -0.71 -14.29
N ALA A 39 10.78 0.56 -14.19
CA ALA A 39 9.62 0.99 -14.95
C ALA A 39 9.97 0.77 -16.43
N PRO A 40 9.20 0.00 -17.20
CA PRO A 40 9.38 -0.01 -18.65
C PRO A 40 9.28 1.43 -19.16
N ASN A 41 10.13 1.81 -20.12
CA ASN A 41 10.12 3.14 -20.74
C ASN A 41 8.74 3.53 -21.34
N ASP A 42 7.81 2.60 -21.47
CA ASP A 42 6.45 2.81 -21.94
C ASP A 42 5.49 3.40 -20.90
N PHE A 43 5.80 3.34 -19.59
CA PHE A 43 4.91 3.88 -18.56
C PHE A 43 4.81 5.42 -18.64
N ASN A 44 5.93 6.11 -18.87
CA ASN A 44 5.93 7.57 -19.06
C ASN A 44 5.21 7.99 -20.35
N ALA A 45 5.14 7.13 -21.37
CA ALA A 45 4.35 7.39 -22.57
C ALA A 45 2.83 7.24 -22.32
N THR A 46 2.42 6.50 -21.30
CA THR A 46 1.00 6.29 -20.93
C THR A 46 0.44 7.50 -20.18
N LEU A 47 1.24 8.14 -19.31
CA LEU A 47 0.82 9.28 -18.48
C LEU A 47 0.46 10.55 -19.26
N ASN A 48 0.89 10.68 -20.52
CA ASN A 48 0.62 11.85 -21.36
C ASN A 48 -0.36 11.57 -22.50
N TYR A 49 -1.01 10.39 -22.52
CA TYR A 49 -1.95 10.03 -23.57
C TYR A 49 -3.37 10.46 -23.17
N SER A 50 -3.96 11.42 -23.90
CA SER A 50 -5.34 11.84 -23.66
C SER A 50 -6.32 10.92 -24.37
N TYR A 51 -7.23 10.33 -23.61
CA TYR A 51 -8.34 9.52 -24.10
C TYR A 51 -9.68 10.27 -24.14
N GLU A 52 -9.68 11.57 -23.91
CA GLU A 52 -10.91 12.37 -23.72
C GLU A 52 -11.92 12.21 -24.85
N GLU A 53 -11.46 12.22 -26.10
CA GLU A 53 -12.34 12.04 -27.27
C GLU A 53 -12.89 10.62 -27.37
N ILE A 54 -12.05 9.63 -27.16
CA ILE A 54 -12.39 8.21 -27.17
C ILE A 54 -13.40 7.88 -26.06
N ASP A 55 -13.11 8.35 -24.84
CA ASP A 55 -13.97 8.13 -23.68
C ASP A 55 -15.32 8.80 -23.87
N ARG A 56 -15.35 10.03 -24.37
CA ARG A 56 -16.60 10.75 -24.67
C ARG A 56 -17.44 10.02 -25.72
N HIS A 57 -16.83 9.50 -26.79
CA HIS A 57 -17.51 8.71 -27.80
C HIS A 57 -18.10 7.42 -27.22
N ALA A 58 -17.32 6.67 -26.48
CA ALA A 58 -17.75 5.42 -25.84
C ALA A 58 -18.92 5.64 -24.87
N LEU A 59 -18.88 6.72 -24.07
CA LEU A 59 -19.92 7.07 -23.11
C LEU A 59 -21.24 7.54 -23.75
N ASN A 60 -21.21 7.95 -25.00
CA ASN A 60 -22.38 8.42 -25.74
C ASN A 60 -22.88 7.39 -26.78
N ALA A 61 -22.57 6.09 -26.60
CA ALA A 61 -23.06 5.05 -27.50
C ALA A 61 -24.60 5.05 -27.57
N PRO A 62 -25.19 5.19 -28.79
CA PRO A 62 -26.63 5.19 -28.93
C PRO A 62 -27.19 3.77 -28.79
N ALA A 63 -28.44 3.64 -28.33
CA ALA A 63 -29.09 2.34 -28.18
C ALA A 63 -29.12 1.48 -29.48
N SER A 64 -29.09 2.10 -30.65
CA SER A 64 -28.99 1.42 -31.91
C SER A 64 -27.65 0.70 -32.11
N ALA A 65 -26.54 1.25 -31.60
CA ALA A 65 -25.24 0.61 -31.64
C ALA A 65 -25.16 -0.58 -30.65
N GLU A 66 -25.95 -0.57 -29.63
CA GLU A 66 -25.96 -1.57 -28.56
C GLU A 66 -26.89 -2.77 -28.84
N SER A 67 -27.32 -2.95 -30.10
CA SER A 67 -28.22 -4.02 -30.50
C SER A 67 -27.56 -5.42 -30.58
N SER A 68 -26.25 -5.48 -30.75
CA SER A 68 -25.42 -6.68 -30.77
C SER A 68 -23.96 -6.33 -30.43
N VAL A 69 -23.15 -7.34 -30.08
CA VAL A 69 -21.71 -7.19 -29.88
C VAL A 69 -21.01 -6.60 -31.09
N ASP A 70 -21.32 -7.12 -32.30
CA ASP A 70 -20.72 -6.65 -33.56
C ASP A 70 -21.05 -5.17 -33.83
N SER A 71 -22.32 -4.77 -33.65
CA SER A 71 -22.77 -3.40 -33.87
C SER A 71 -22.12 -2.45 -32.87
N LEU A 72 -21.99 -2.87 -31.61
CA LEU A 72 -21.36 -2.08 -30.57
C LEU A 72 -19.84 -1.93 -30.84
N ALA A 73 -19.15 -3.02 -31.17
CA ALA A 73 -17.74 -2.98 -31.51
C ALA A 73 -17.45 -2.02 -32.66
N ALA A 74 -18.25 -2.11 -33.75
CA ALA A 74 -18.12 -1.23 -34.92
C ALA A 74 -18.27 0.27 -34.52
N TYR A 75 -19.25 0.60 -33.70
CA TYR A 75 -19.44 1.96 -33.19
C TYR A 75 -18.27 2.43 -32.34
N LEU A 76 -17.87 1.62 -31.32
CA LEU A 76 -16.86 2.01 -30.36
C LEU A 76 -15.50 2.34 -31.00
N ILE A 77 -15.13 1.64 -32.09
CA ILE A 77 -13.84 1.86 -32.73
C ILE A 77 -13.88 2.94 -33.82
N GLU A 78 -15.02 3.56 -34.10
CA GLU A 78 -15.16 4.55 -35.18
C GLU A 78 -14.16 5.72 -35.09
N PRO A 79 -13.94 6.35 -33.89
CA PRO A 79 -12.96 7.43 -33.73
C PRO A 79 -11.52 6.93 -33.51
N ALA A 80 -11.30 5.61 -33.34
CA ALA A 80 -10.02 5.10 -32.90
C ALA A 80 -9.00 5.09 -34.04
N GLY A 81 -7.88 5.79 -33.86
CA GLY A 81 -6.78 5.84 -34.83
C GLY A 81 -5.75 4.71 -34.68
N ASN A 82 -5.82 3.94 -33.59
CA ASN A 82 -4.89 2.86 -33.27
C ASN A 82 -5.50 1.82 -32.32
N ASP A 83 -4.82 0.68 -32.14
CA ASP A 83 -5.32 -0.43 -31.33
C ASP A 83 -5.45 -0.10 -29.84
N ARG A 84 -4.64 0.84 -29.32
CA ARG A 84 -4.75 1.30 -27.94
C ARG A 84 -6.06 2.05 -27.72
N GLU A 85 -6.45 2.90 -28.65
CA GLU A 85 -7.71 3.65 -28.60
C GLU A 85 -8.92 2.74 -28.76
N LYS A 86 -8.84 1.71 -29.62
CA LYS A 86 -9.89 0.69 -29.71
C LYS A 86 -10.10 -0.03 -28.37
N ALA A 87 -9.01 -0.49 -27.75
CA ALA A 87 -9.06 -1.13 -26.43
C ALA A 87 -9.62 -0.18 -25.36
N ARG A 88 -9.25 1.11 -25.42
CA ARG A 88 -9.78 2.14 -24.51
C ARG A 88 -11.27 2.33 -24.66
N ALA A 89 -11.77 2.50 -25.86
CA ALA A 89 -13.20 2.67 -26.13
C ALA A 89 -14.02 1.50 -25.55
N ILE A 90 -13.57 0.27 -25.77
CA ILE A 90 -14.20 -0.94 -25.26
C ILE A 90 -14.17 -0.97 -23.73
N PHE A 91 -13.00 -0.74 -23.12
CA PHE A 91 -12.83 -0.69 -21.67
C PHE A 91 -13.76 0.35 -21.04
N ARG A 92 -13.75 1.58 -21.57
CA ARG A 92 -14.52 2.69 -21.05
C ARG A 92 -16.02 2.47 -21.15
N TRP A 93 -16.49 1.88 -22.27
CA TRP A 93 -17.89 1.52 -22.42
C TRP A 93 -18.32 0.46 -21.40
N ILE A 94 -17.54 -0.62 -21.22
CA ILE A 94 -17.86 -1.69 -20.27
C ILE A 94 -17.92 -1.16 -18.86
N THR A 95 -16.92 -0.38 -18.43
CA THR A 95 -16.85 0.16 -17.07
C THR A 95 -18.02 1.07 -16.72
N GLU A 96 -18.64 1.72 -17.72
CA GLU A 96 -19.81 2.57 -17.52
C GLU A 96 -21.13 1.80 -17.57
N ASN A 97 -21.21 0.80 -18.46
CA ASN A 97 -22.51 0.24 -18.86
C ASN A 97 -22.83 -1.12 -18.25
N ILE A 98 -21.87 -1.80 -17.63
CA ILE A 98 -22.09 -3.09 -16.97
C ILE A 98 -22.03 -2.94 -15.46
N ASP A 99 -23.06 -3.38 -14.75
CA ASP A 99 -23.10 -3.42 -13.28
C ASP A 99 -22.56 -4.74 -12.75
N TYR A 100 -21.85 -4.69 -11.63
CA TYR A 100 -21.43 -5.92 -10.94
C TYR A 100 -22.63 -6.61 -10.25
N ASN A 101 -22.81 -7.89 -10.55
CA ASN A 101 -23.93 -8.67 -10.04
C ASN A 101 -23.65 -9.21 -8.63
N VAL A 102 -23.75 -8.35 -7.63
CA VAL A 102 -23.50 -8.70 -6.22
C VAL A 102 -24.39 -9.84 -5.72
N GLU A 103 -25.63 -9.94 -6.21
CA GLU A 103 -26.55 -11.00 -5.80
C GLU A 103 -26.04 -12.38 -6.26
N VAL A 104 -25.63 -12.48 -7.53
CA VAL A 104 -25.04 -13.71 -8.09
C VAL A 104 -23.71 -14.03 -7.41
N PHE A 105 -22.87 -13.02 -7.21
CA PHE A 105 -21.58 -13.17 -6.54
C PHE A 105 -21.72 -13.79 -5.15
N PHE A 106 -22.60 -13.26 -4.30
CA PHE A 106 -22.79 -13.80 -2.95
C PHE A 106 -23.50 -15.16 -2.89
N LYS A 107 -24.17 -15.56 -3.97
CA LYS A 107 -24.71 -16.92 -4.13
C LYS A 107 -23.72 -17.93 -4.69
N GLY A 108 -22.48 -17.48 -5.01
CA GLY A 108 -21.44 -18.32 -5.61
C GLY A 108 -21.71 -18.71 -7.06
N GLY A 109 -22.52 -17.92 -7.78
CA GLY A 109 -22.81 -18.13 -9.19
C GLY A 109 -21.92 -17.29 -10.11
N THR A 110 -21.94 -17.62 -11.40
CA THR A 110 -21.25 -16.86 -12.45
C THR A 110 -22.18 -15.90 -13.21
N GLY A 111 -23.48 -16.12 -13.13
CA GLY A 111 -24.45 -15.36 -13.92
C GLY A 111 -24.28 -15.54 -15.43
N PRO A 112 -24.81 -14.60 -16.24
CA PRO A 112 -24.55 -14.57 -17.67
C PRO A 112 -23.06 -14.34 -17.94
N THR A 113 -22.47 -15.23 -18.76
CA THR A 113 -21.07 -15.09 -19.25
C THR A 113 -21.04 -14.94 -20.76
N ASN A 114 -22.07 -15.35 -21.47
CA ASN A 114 -22.19 -15.08 -22.90
C ASN A 114 -22.32 -13.58 -23.15
N SER A 115 -21.51 -13.04 -24.06
CA SER A 115 -21.37 -11.61 -24.30
C SER A 115 -22.67 -10.93 -24.72
N GLU A 116 -23.52 -11.57 -25.55
CA GLU A 116 -24.84 -11.03 -25.95
C GLU A 116 -25.81 -10.96 -24.74
N ASP A 117 -25.77 -11.95 -23.85
CA ASP A 117 -26.59 -11.95 -22.64
C ASP A 117 -26.12 -10.89 -21.64
N VAL A 118 -24.79 -10.67 -21.52
CA VAL A 118 -24.20 -9.60 -20.70
C VAL A 118 -24.56 -8.24 -21.28
N LEU A 119 -24.43 -8.05 -22.61
CA LEU A 119 -24.82 -6.83 -23.30
C LEU A 119 -26.29 -6.48 -23.05
N LYS A 120 -27.16 -7.48 -23.14
CA LYS A 120 -28.61 -7.31 -22.95
C LYS A 120 -29.00 -7.07 -21.48
N SER A 121 -28.39 -7.79 -20.55
CA SER A 121 -28.73 -7.69 -19.12
C SER A 121 -28.05 -6.52 -18.40
N ARG A 122 -26.95 -5.99 -18.94
CA ARG A 122 -26.12 -4.94 -18.33
C ARG A 122 -25.58 -5.31 -16.95
N LYS A 123 -25.49 -6.61 -16.67
CA LYS A 123 -25.12 -7.06 -15.33
C LYS A 123 -24.43 -8.41 -15.38
N SER A 124 -23.23 -8.51 -14.79
CA SER A 124 -22.50 -9.77 -14.66
C SER A 124 -21.49 -9.74 -13.50
N VAL A 125 -20.76 -10.84 -13.30
CA VAL A 125 -19.55 -10.91 -12.48
C VAL A 125 -18.30 -10.88 -13.37
N CYS A 126 -17.09 -10.95 -12.80
CA CYS A 126 -15.83 -10.81 -13.52
C CYS A 126 -15.70 -11.67 -14.79
N TYR A 127 -16.24 -12.88 -14.80
CA TYR A 127 -16.22 -13.73 -16.01
C TYR A 127 -16.99 -13.11 -17.17
N GLY A 128 -18.19 -12.55 -16.94
CA GLY A 128 -18.94 -11.90 -18.01
C GLY A 128 -18.35 -10.56 -18.43
N TYR A 129 -17.74 -9.80 -17.51
CA TYR A 129 -16.97 -8.60 -17.87
C TYR A 129 -15.80 -8.95 -18.81
N SER A 130 -15.03 -10.00 -18.45
CA SER A 130 -13.91 -10.42 -19.27
C SER A 130 -14.34 -11.06 -20.61
N ASP A 131 -15.50 -11.73 -20.67
CA ASP A 131 -16.01 -12.32 -21.91
C ASP A 131 -16.58 -11.26 -22.86
N ILE A 132 -17.32 -10.27 -22.37
CA ILE A 132 -17.81 -9.18 -23.24
C ILE A 132 -16.62 -8.34 -23.76
N PHE A 133 -15.61 -8.08 -22.93
CA PHE A 133 -14.39 -7.43 -23.38
C PHE A 133 -13.71 -8.24 -24.50
N LEU A 134 -13.53 -9.55 -24.27
CA LEU A 134 -12.92 -10.47 -25.23
C LEU A 134 -13.66 -10.46 -26.57
N SER A 135 -15.00 -10.47 -26.57
CA SER A 135 -15.81 -10.47 -27.77
C SER A 135 -15.74 -9.14 -28.52
N LEU A 136 -15.95 -8.02 -27.83
CA LEU A 136 -15.84 -6.69 -28.44
C LEU A 136 -14.45 -6.43 -29.01
N ALA A 137 -13.40 -6.84 -28.31
CA ALA A 137 -12.02 -6.65 -28.76
C ALA A 137 -11.71 -7.50 -30.01
N ARG A 138 -12.22 -8.73 -30.10
CA ARG A 138 -12.06 -9.58 -31.30
C ARG A 138 -12.79 -9.00 -32.51
N GLU A 139 -14.02 -8.53 -32.35
CA GLU A 139 -14.76 -7.84 -33.41
C GLU A 139 -14.04 -6.56 -33.86
N ALA A 140 -13.36 -5.86 -32.92
CA ALA A 140 -12.51 -4.71 -33.22
C ALA A 140 -11.17 -5.08 -33.90
N GLY A 141 -10.90 -6.36 -34.11
CA GLY A 141 -9.66 -6.87 -34.75
C GLY A 141 -8.45 -6.89 -33.82
N LEU A 142 -8.65 -6.86 -32.47
CA LEU A 142 -7.58 -6.92 -31.49
C LEU A 142 -7.24 -8.38 -31.10
N GLU A 143 -5.95 -8.70 -31.03
CA GLU A 143 -5.49 -9.95 -30.42
C GLU A 143 -5.65 -9.85 -28.89
N THR A 144 -6.57 -10.63 -28.32
CA THR A 144 -6.94 -10.54 -26.89
C THR A 144 -7.21 -11.90 -26.30
N ILE A 145 -6.95 -12.03 -25.00
CA ILE A 145 -7.20 -13.22 -24.20
C ILE A 145 -7.95 -12.87 -22.92
N ARG A 146 -8.67 -13.86 -22.37
CA ARG A 146 -9.14 -13.86 -21.01
C ARG A 146 -8.15 -14.65 -20.15
N ILE A 147 -7.82 -14.10 -18.99
CA ILE A 147 -6.94 -14.69 -17.98
C ILE A 147 -7.78 -15.02 -16.76
N SER A 148 -7.64 -16.27 -16.25
CA SER A 148 -8.22 -16.68 -14.97
C SER A 148 -7.14 -16.71 -13.90
N GLY A 149 -7.49 -16.35 -12.68
CA GLY A 149 -6.52 -16.32 -11.58
C GLY A 149 -7.13 -15.95 -10.24
N TYR A 150 -6.29 -15.45 -9.38
CA TYR A 150 -6.64 -15.04 -8.02
C TYR A 150 -6.53 -13.52 -7.92
N GLY A 151 -7.62 -12.89 -7.43
CA GLY A 151 -7.69 -11.46 -7.17
C GLY A 151 -7.85 -11.19 -5.67
N LYS A 152 -7.11 -10.20 -5.15
CA LYS A 152 -7.23 -9.70 -3.76
C LYS A 152 -8.38 -8.70 -3.64
N GLY A 153 -9.58 -9.09 -4.08
CA GLY A 153 -10.78 -8.26 -4.08
C GLY A 153 -11.62 -8.38 -2.81
N TYR A 154 -12.95 -8.20 -2.95
CA TYR A 154 -13.89 -8.22 -1.81
C TYR A 154 -13.67 -9.41 -0.87
N GLY A 155 -13.51 -9.11 0.43
CA GLY A 155 -13.30 -10.12 1.48
C GLY A 155 -11.86 -10.67 1.54
N TYR A 156 -10.92 -10.09 0.80
CA TYR A 156 -9.50 -10.31 1.04
C TYR A 156 -9.08 -9.58 2.33
N ALA A 157 -8.12 -10.16 3.02
CA ALA A 157 -7.43 -9.53 4.13
C ALA A 157 -5.95 -9.94 4.07
N PRO A 158 -5.01 -9.05 4.41
CA PRO A 158 -3.57 -9.36 4.41
C PRO A 158 -3.24 -10.63 5.20
N GLY A 159 -2.41 -11.50 4.59
CA GLY A 159 -2.05 -12.80 5.14
C GLY A 159 -3.06 -13.92 4.87
N LYS A 160 -4.11 -13.68 4.06
CA LYS A 160 -5.01 -14.72 3.59
C LYS A 160 -4.39 -15.47 2.42
N ASN A 161 -4.34 -16.79 2.53
CA ASN A 161 -3.91 -17.67 1.44
C ASN A 161 -5.09 -18.01 0.52
N PHE A 162 -4.81 -18.15 -0.77
CA PHE A 162 -5.79 -18.58 -1.75
C PHE A 162 -5.80 -20.10 -1.87
N SER A 163 -6.95 -20.70 -1.63
CA SER A 163 -7.19 -22.15 -1.80
C SER A 163 -8.34 -22.38 -2.79
N GLY A 164 -8.30 -23.50 -3.49
CA GLY A 164 -9.35 -23.88 -4.43
C GLY A 164 -9.14 -23.28 -5.82
N LEU A 165 -10.24 -23.13 -6.56
CA LEU A 165 -10.27 -22.62 -7.92
C LEU A 165 -10.02 -21.10 -7.95
N PRO A 166 -9.58 -20.56 -9.10
CA PRO A 166 -9.51 -19.13 -9.32
C PRO A 166 -10.79 -18.41 -8.94
N ASN A 167 -10.64 -17.22 -8.37
CA ASN A 167 -11.77 -16.41 -7.90
C ASN A 167 -12.02 -15.17 -8.78
N HIS A 168 -11.19 -14.97 -9.81
CA HIS A 168 -11.24 -13.78 -10.64
C HIS A 168 -10.86 -14.05 -12.09
N ALA A 169 -11.27 -13.14 -12.98
CA ALA A 169 -10.91 -13.16 -14.41
C ALA A 169 -10.79 -11.73 -14.95
N TRP A 170 -9.80 -11.53 -15.82
CA TRP A 170 -9.48 -10.26 -16.47
C TRP A 170 -9.00 -10.49 -17.91
N ASN A 171 -8.46 -9.47 -18.56
CA ASN A 171 -8.02 -9.58 -19.95
C ASN A 171 -6.58 -9.10 -20.14
N ALA A 172 -5.98 -9.58 -21.23
CA ALA A 172 -4.83 -8.96 -21.84
C ALA A 172 -5.08 -8.71 -23.33
N VAL A 173 -4.56 -7.61 -23.82
CA VAL A 173 -4.62 -7.21 -25.22
C VAL A 173 -3.23 -7.01 -25.77
N LYS A 174 -2.98 -7.49 -26.99
CA LYS A 174 -1.70 -7.33 -27.66
C LYS A 174 -1.74 -6.12 -28.59
N ILE A 175 -0.86 -5.18 -28.36
CA ILE A 175 -0.73 -3.94 -29.15
C ILE A 175 0.72 -3.78 -29.58
N ASN A 176 0.96 -3.62 -30.86
CA ASN A 176 2.31 -3.48 -31.42
C ASN A 176 3.29 -4.60 -30.96
N GLY A 177 2.76 -5.84 -30.82
CA GLY A 177 3.55 -6.99 -30.41
C GLY A 177 3.72 -7.19 -28.90
N SER A 178 3.31 -6.24 -28.05
CA SER A 178 3.39 -6.29 -26.59
C SER A 178 2.03 -6.52 -25.95
N TRP A 179 1.99 -7.29 -24.85
CA TRP A 179 0.77 -7.55 -24.10
C TRP A 179 0.55 -6.50 -23.01
N TYR A 180 -0.70 -6.07 -22.84
CA TYR A 180 -1.15 -5.10 -21.84
C TYR A 180 -2.30 -5.68 -21.01
N LEU A 181 -2.17 -5.63 -19.69
CA LEU A 181 -3.18 -6.12 -18.74
C LEU A 181 -4.27 -5.09 -18.51
N MET A 182 -5.52 -5.56 -18.37
CA MET A 182 -6.64 -4.71 -18.01
C MET A 182 -7.75 -5.49 -17.33
N ASP A 183 -8.35 -4.86 -16.31
CA ASP A 183 -9.50 -5.40 -15.60
C ASP A 183 -10.69 -4.44 -15.67
N SER A 184 -11.60 -4.69 -16.60
CA SER A 184 -12.81 -3.89 -16.73
C SER A 184 -13.82 -4.09 -15.59
N THR A 185 -13.67 -5.14 -14.77
CA THR A 185 -14.50 -5.36 -13.58
C THR A 185 -14.13 -4.39 -12.47
N TRP A 186 -12.83 -4.34 -12.11
CA TRP A 186 -12.35 -3.44 -11.07
C TRP A 186 -12.26 -1.99 -11.56
N GLY A 187 -12.00 -1.80 -12.84
CA GLY A 187 -12.11 -0.49 -13.48
C GLY A 187 -13.52 0.10 -13.48
N ALA A 188 -14.57 -0.72 -13.30
CA ALA A 188 -15.96 -0.24 -13.22
C ALA A 188 -16.38 0.18 -11.81
N GLY A 189 -15.73 -0.33 -10.76
CA GLY A 189 -16.07 -0.04 -9.38
C GLY A 189 -15.84 -1.21 -8.43
N TYR A 190 -16.47 -1.15 -7.28
CA TYR A 190 -16.23 -2.11 -6.19
C TYR A 190 -17.50 -2.53 -5.45
N VAL A 191 -17.38 -3.58 -4.64
CA VAL A 191 -18.44 -4.01 -3.71
C VAL A 191 -18.16 -3.41 -2.33
N SER A 192 -19.10 -2.63 -1.81
CA SER A 192 -18.98 -1.99 -0.49
C SER A 192 -19.14 -3.00 0.66
N VAL A 193 -18.80 -2.58 1.88
CA VAL A 193 -19.02 -3.36 3.12
C VAL A 193 -20.49 -3.73 3.33
N ASP A 194 -21.42 -2.90 2.81
CA ASP A 194 -22.87 -3.16 2.84
C ASP A 194 -23.34 -4.13 1.74
N LYS A 195 -22.41 -4.78 1.05
CA LYS A 195 -22.67 -5.71 -0.04
C LYS A 195 -23.44 -5.08 -1.22
N LYS A 196 -23.15 -3.84 -1.54
CA LYS A 196 -23.69 -3.13 -2.68
C LYS A 196 -22.61 -2.84 -3.69
N TYR A 197 -22.96 -2.90 -4.96
CA TYR A 197 -22.07 -2.41 -6.02
C TYR A 197 -22.05 -0.88 -5.99
N VAL A 198 -20.85 -0.32 -6.01
CA VAL A 198 -20.60 1.11 -6.13
C VAL A 198 -19.84 1.32 -7.44
N ARG A 199 -20.46 1.99 -8.39
CA ARG A 199 -19.80 2.39 -9.63
C ARG A 199 -18.82 3.52 -9.32
N LYS A 200 -17.57 3.28 -9.66
CA LYS A 200 -16.47 4.25 -9.54
C LYS A 200 -15.43 3.89 -10.59
N PHE A 201 -15.42 4.63 -11.68
CA PHE A 201 -14.41 4.43 -12.71
C PHE A 201 -13.01 4.58 -12.12
N ASP A 202 -12.14 3.60 -12.40
CA ASP A 202 -10.75 3.61 -11.98
C ASP A 202 -9.84 3.29 -13.18
N ASP A 203 -9.11 4.31 -13.60
CA ASP A 203 -8.22 4.25 -14.77
C ASP A 203 -6.97 3.38 -14.52
N HIS A 204 -6.63 3.12 -13.27
CA HIS A 204 -5.53 2.23 -12.90
C HIS A 204 -5.62 0.87 -13.58
N PHE A 205 -6.84 0.34 -13.74
CA PHE A 205 -7.08 -0.99 -14.31
C PHE A 205 -7.09 -1.02 -15.85
N PHE A 206 -6.71 0.07 -16.52
CA PHE A 206 -6.49 0.11 -17.96
C PHE A 206 -5.00 0.11 -18.27
N MET A 207 -4.51 -0.97 -18.87
CA MET A 207 -3.10 -1.17 -19.23
C MET A 207 -2.15 -1.03 -18.02
N THR A 208 -2.58 -1.55 -16.88
CA THR A 208 -1.78 -1.54 -15.65
C THR A 208 -0.44 -2.24 -15.87
N PRO A 209 0.69 -1.64 -15.48
CA PRO A 209 1.99 -2.29 -15.58
C PRO A 209 2.02 -3.63 -14.83
N PRO A 210 2.59 -4.70 -15.39
CA PRO A 210 2.67 -6.01 -14.74
C PRO A 210 3.26 -5.97 -13.33
N SER A 211 4.26 -5.11 -13.09
CA SER A 211 4.90 -4.91 -11.79
C SER A 211 3.99 -4.29 -10.72
N GLN A 212 2.91 -3.63 -11.11
CA GLN A 212 1.86 -3.10 -10.24
C GLN A 212 0.70 -4.10 -10.13
N PHE A 213 0.27 -4.65 -11.27
CA PHE A 213 -0.86 -5.57 -11.36
C PHE A 213 -0.68 -6.85 -10.54
N ILE A 214 0.58 -7.30 -10.36
CA ILE A 214 0.90 -8.50 -9.58
C ILE A 214 0.63 -8.35 -8.07
N TYR A 215 0.44 -7.14 -7.55
CA TYR A 215 0.15 -6.96 -6.13
C TYR A 215 -1.25 -7.42 -5.73
N ASP A 216 -2.17 -7.44 -6.69
CA ASP A 216 -3.57 -7.78 -6.47
C ASP A 216 -4.14 -8.84 -7.43
N HIS A 217 -3.44 -9.16 -8.54
CA HIS A 217 -3.84 -10.16 -9.54
C HIS A 217 -2.75 -11.20 -9.76
N PHE A 218 -3.06 -12.47 -9.56
CA PHE A 218 -2.14 -13.60 -9.80
C PHE A 218 -2.77 -14.60 -10.79
N PRO A 219 -2.27 -14.73 -12.03
CA PRO A 219 -2.82 -15.67 -13.02
C PRO A 219 -2.51 -17.13 -12.66
N GLU A 220 -3.41 -18.06 -13.05
CA GLU A 220 -3.15 -19.49 -12.90
C GLU A 220 -1.89 -19.95 -13.65
N ASP A 221 -1.64 -19.39 -14.83
CA ASP A 221 -0.47 -19.66 -15.64
C ASP A 221 0.51 -18.49 -15.53
N ALA A 222 1.71 -18.77 -15.04
CA ALA A 222 2.73 -17.78 -14.78
C ALA A 222 3.15 -16.95 -16.00
N GLN A 223 3.00 -17.49 -17.24
CA GLN A 223 3.31 -16.74 -18.46
C GLN A 223 2.49 -15.45 -18.59
N TRP A 224 1.29 -15.42 -17.99
CA TRP A 224 0.39 -14.26 -18.05
C TRP A 224 0.65 -13.22 -16.96
N GLN A 225 1.72 -13.38 -16.16
CA GLN A 225 2.20 -12.31 -15.29
C GLN A 225 2.89 -11.20 -16.07
N PHE A 226 3.46 -11.52 -17.22
CA PHE A 226 4.27 -10.61 -18.06
C PHE A 226 5.42 -9.93 -17.28
N LEU A 227 5.91 -10.57 -16.23
CA LEU A 227 7.08 -10.16 -15.47
C LEU A 227 8.33 -10.85 -16.04
N ASP A 228 9.46 -10.17 -16.05
CA ASP A 228 10.75 -10.77 -16.44
C ASP A 228 11.10 -11.95 -15.52
N GLU A 229 10.81 -11.80 -14.21
CA GLU A 229 10.92 -12.85 -13.21
C GLU A 229 9.53 -13.07 -12.58
N PRO A 230 8.78 -14.10 -13.02
CA PRO A 230 7.48 -14.40 -12.46
C PRO A 230 7.56 -14.79 -10.98
N VAL A 231 6.64 -14.26 -10.19
CA VAL A 231 6.53 -14.60 -8.77
C VAL A 231 5.73 -15.88 -8.59
N SER A 232 6.05 -16.64 -7.56
CA SER A 232 5.26 -17.80 -7.13
C SER A 232 3.95 -17.36 -6.45
N LYS A 233 2.99 -18.29 -6.36
CA LYS A 233 1.73 -18.02 -5.64
C LYS A 233 1.98 -17.67 -4.16
N GLN A 234 2.96 -18.31 -3.52
CA GLN A 234 3.32 -18.02 -2.14
C GLN A 234 3.91 -16.61 -1.99
N GLU A 235 4.73 -16.17 -2.93
CA GLU A 235 5.24 -14.79 -2.94
C GLU A 235 4.10 -13.79 -3.15
N PHE A 236 3.18 -14.05 -4.09
CA PHE A 236 1.99 -13.23 -4.29
C PHE A 236 1.14 -13.11 -3.02
N GLU A 237 0.87 -14.23 -2.32
CA GLU A 237 0.13 -14.25 -1.06
C GLU A 237 0.83 -13.46 0.04
N ASN A 238 2.16 -13.36 -0.01
CA ASN A 238 2.98 -12.60 0.92
C ASN A 238 3.22 -11.14 0.52
N LEU A 239 2.84 -10.71 -0.68
CA LEU A 239 2.94 -9.30 -1.05
C LEU A 239 2.01 -8.45 -0.19
N VAL A 240 2.49 -7.28 0.20
CA VAL A 240 1.68 -6.24 0.86
C VAL A 240 0.45 -5.93 0.00
N TYR A 241 -0.68 -5.68 0.65
CA TYR A 241 -1.88 -5.25 -0.06
C TYR A 241 -1.77 -3.77 -0.39
N LEU A 242 -1.91 -3.46 -1.68
CA LEU A 242 -1.83 -2.09 -2.21
C LEU A 242 -3.13 -1.74 -2.91
N GLU A 243 -3.62 -0.53 -2.65
CA GLU A 243 -4.72 0.07 -3.40
C GLU A 243 -4.18 0.85 -4.60
N PRO A 244 -4.99 1.08 -5.66
CA PRO A 244 -4.59 1.86 -6.82
C PRO A 244 -3.96 3.21 -6.50
N ASP A 245 -4.46 3.90 -5.49
CA ASP A 245 -3.94 5.20 -5.06
C ASP A 245 -2.50 5.16 -4.57
N PHE A 246 -1.99 3.99 -4.13
CA PHE A 246 -0.56 3.83 -3.83
C PHE A 246 0.31 4.15 -5.05
N PHE A 247 -0.08 3.65 -6.20
CA PHE A 247 0.64 3.85 -7.46
C PHE A 247 0.36 5.22 -8.07
N ASN A 248 -0.91 5.66 -8.03
CA ASN A 248 -1.35 6.94 -8.58
C ASN A 248 -0.68 8.14 -7.88
N LEU A 249 -0.43 8.02 -6.56
CA LEU A 249 0.30 9.01 -5.77
C LEU A 249 1.83 8.86 -5.86
N GLY A 250 2.35 7.93 -6.66
CA GLY A 250 3.79 7.74 -6.85
C GLY A 250 4.54 7.21 -5.62
N LEU A 251 3.82 6.52 -4.71
CA LEU A 251 4.42 5.94 -3.51
C LEU A 251 5.32 4.75 -3.85
N LYS A 252 6.34 4.51 -3.01
CA LYS A 252 7.24 3.36 -3.14
C LYS A 252 7.41 2.66 -1.79
N LEU A 253 7.48 1.34 -1.84
CA LEU A 253 7.63 0.52 -0.64
C LEU A 253 9.07 0.52 -0.13
N GLY A 254 9.25 0.64 1.20
CA GLY A 254 10.48 0.22 1.87
C GLY A 254 10.51 -1.29 2.12
N GLN A 255 9.34 -1.97 2.13
CA GLN A 255 9.22 -3.40 2.35
C GLN A 255 8.05 -4.00 1.57
N ARG A 256 8.29 -5.12 0.86
CA ARG A 256 7.29 -5.79 0.02
C ARG A 256 6.49 -6.87 0.74
N ASN A 257 7.02 -7.47 1.81
CA ASN A 257 6.34 -8.53 2.55
C ASN A 257 5.16 -7.96 3.32
N GLY A 258 3.96 -8.42 3.01
CA GLY A 258 2.70 -7.96 3.59
C GLY A 258 2.42 -8.53 4.98
N THR A 259 3.16 -9.59 5.41
CA THR A 259 3.08 -10.13 6.77
C THR A 259 4.41 -9.96 7.48
N ILE A 260 4.41 -9.27 8.61
CA ILE A 260 5.60 -8.88 9.35
C ILE A 260 5.47 -9.36 10.80
N SER A 261 6.54 -9.94 11.33
CA SER A 261 6.64 -10.23 12.78
C SER A 261 7.29 -9.06 13.49
N ALA A 262 6.71 -8.67 14.61
CA ALA A 262 7.21 -7.59 15.46
C ALA A 262 7.19 -8.01 16.92
N ASP A 263 7.96 -7.36 17.78
CA ASP A 263 7.82 -7.49 19.22
C ASP A 263 6.76 -6.49 19.71
N LYS A 264 7.10 -5.50 20.51
CA LYS A 264 6.17 -4.50 21.09
C LYS A 264 5.85 -3.36 20.13
N GLN A 265 6.71 -3.14 19.14
CA GLN A 265 6.61 -2.02 18.20
C GLN A 265 7.27 -2.35 16.87
N ILE A 266 6.95 -1.58 15.86
CA ILE A 266 7.53 -1.67 14.52
C ILE A 266 7.72 -0.27 13.93
N ASN A 267 8.68 -0.15 13.00
CA ASN A 267 8.83 0.99 12.11
C ASN A 267 8.83 0.49 10.66
N ILE A 268 8.02 1.11 9.81
CA ILE A 268 7.93 0.83 8.37
C ILE A 268 8.14 2.13 7.62
N SER A 269 8.99 2.10 6.59
CA SER A 269 9.26 3.25 5.74
C SER A 269 8.51 3.16 4.42
N ILE A 270 7.90 4.28 3.99
CA ILE A 270 7.28 4.47 2.69
C ILE A 270 7.88 5.72 2.07
N TYR A 271 8.28 5.64 0.80
CA TYR A 271 8.76 6.81 0.07
C TYR A 271 7.60 7.48 -0.67
N ALA A 272 7.55 8.80 -0.62
CA ALA A 272 6.45 9.59 -1.18
C ALA A 272 6.95 10.89 -1.79
N PRO A 273 6.36 11.35 -2.91
CA PRO A 273 6.59 12.69 -3.45
C PRO A 273 6.32 13.79 -2.41
N GLU A 274 6.94 14.96 -2.59
CA GLU A 274 6.91 16.06 -1.61
C GLU A 274 5.47 16.57 -1.32
N ASP A 275 4.62 16.49 -2.32
CA ASP A 275 3.23 16.94 -2.29
C ASP A 275 2.22 15.89 -1.79
N VAL A 276 2.68 14.75 -1.27
CA VAL A 276 1.82 13.70 -0.70
C VAL A 276 1.89 13.72 0.81
N LEU A 277 0.72 13.75 1.45
CA LEU A 277 0.55 13.63 2.91
C LEU A 277 0.13 12.20 3.27
N MET A 278 0.67 11.68 4.38
CA MET A 278 0.35 10.34 4.86
C MET A 278 -0.04 10.33 6.34
N MET A 279 -0.89 9.37 6.70
CA MET A 279 -1.21 8.99 8.07
C MET A 279 -1.34 7.47 8.17
N ALA A 280 -1.39 6.95 9.39
CA ALA A 280 -1.52 5.52 9.64
C ALA A 280 -2.51 5.22 10.76
N GLY A 281 -3.11 4.02 10.70
CA GLY A 281 -3.98 3.48 11.72
C GLY A 281 -3.68 2.00 11.99
N LEU A 282 -4.03 1.53 13.18
CA LEU A 282 -3.85 0.15 13.60
C LEU A 282 -5.22 -0.46 13.96
N GLU A 283 -5.54 -1.61 13.38
CA GLU A 283 -6.79 -2.35 13.62
C GLU A 283 -6.49 -3.77 14.09
N TYR A 284 -7.37 -4.34 14.90
CA TYR A 284 -7.32 -5.77 15.21
C TYR A 284 -7.79 -6.59 14.01
N VAL A 285 -7.08 -7.68 13.68
CA VAL A 285 -7.52 -8.62 12.63
C VAL A 285 -8.88 -9.21 12.99
N ASP A 286 -9.08 -9.58 14.26
CA ASP A 286 -10.32 -10.13 14.75
C ASP A 286 -11.32 -9.01 15.05
N GLY A 287 -12.28 -8.82 14.15
CA GLY A 287 -13.37 -7.86 14.29
C GLY A 287 -13.17 -6.49 13.67
N GLY A 288 -11.98 -6.18 13.11
CA GLY A 288 -11.73 -4.91 12.38
C GLY A 288 -11.86 -3.64 13.25
N ALA A 289 -11.86 -3.78 14.58
CA ALA A 289 -11.93 -2.63 15.48
C ALA A 289 -10.57 -1.92 15.51
N ALA A 290 -10.59 -0.58 15.53
CA ALA A 290 -9.39 0.21 15.74
C ALA A 290 -8.74 -0.14 17.09
N ALA A 291 -7.41 -0.25 17.13
CA ALA A 291 -6.67 -0.48 18.38
C ALA A 291 -6.76 0.72 19.34
N GLY A 292 -7.19 1.86 18.84
CA GLY A 292 -7.32 3.13 19.56
C GLY A 292 -6.35 4.18 19.04
N ASP A 293 -6.59 5.42 19.46
CA ASP A 293 -5.71 6.53 19.13
C ASP A 293 -4.38 6.43 19.87
N GLY A 294 -3.30 6.88 19.24
CA GLY A 294 -1.98 6.92 19.86
C GLY A 294 -1.12 5.67 19.69
N TYR A 295 -1.62 4.61 19.06
CA TYR A 295 -0.83 3.42 18.73
C TYR A 295 -0.06 3.50 17.41
N THR A 296 -0.27 4.54 16.63
CA THR A 296 0.48 4.81 15.40
C THR A 296 1.00 6.24 15.39
N PHE A 297 2.14 6.42 14.74
CA PHE A 297 2.77 7.71 14.53
C PHE A 297 3.41 7.75 13.15
N CYS A 298 3.15 8.82 12.42
CA CYS A 298 3.65 8.97 11.06
C CYS A 298 4.38 10.31 10.96
N GLN A 299 5.64 10.27 10.56
CA GLN A 299 6.42 11.49 10.35
C GLN A 299 7.26 11.39 9.07
N ARG A 300 7.54 12.56 8.47
CA ARG A 300 8.25 12.67 7.21
C ARG A 300 9.71 13.04 7.40
N ASP A 301 10.60 12.32 6.72
CA ASP A 301 12.02 12.61 6.60
C ASP A 301 12.38 12.73 5.10
N GLU A 302 12.36 13.96 4.58
CA GLU A 302 12.56 14.27 3.15
C GLU A 302 11.51 13.55 2.26
N GLU A 303 11.95 12.60 1.44
CA GLU A 303 11.06 11.79 0.58
C GLU A 303 10.51 10.54 1.29
N ARG A 304 10.83 10.31 2.56
CA ARG A 304 10.47 9.12 3.31
C ARG A 304 9.50 9.45 4.44
N TYR A 305 8.43 8.68 4.54
CA TYR A 305 7.62 8.59 5.76
C TYR A 305 8.05 7.39 6.58
N ASP A 306 8.30 7.62 7.86
CA ASP A 306 8.46 6.57 8.86
C ASP A 306 7.15 6.41 9.62
N ILE A 307 6.57 5.21 9.53
CA ILE A 307 5.33 4.82 10.19
C ILE A 307 5.69 3.93 11.36
N TYR A 308 5.50 4.44 12.56
CA TYR A 308 5.70 3.70 13.79
C TYR A 308 4.36 3.14 14.28
N ALA A 309 4.38 1.91 14.80
CA ALA A 309 3.23 1.34 15.49
C ALA A 309 3.68 0.63 16.77
N GLN A 310 2.91 0.81 17.84
CA GLN A 310 3.01 0.09 19.12
C GLN A 310 1.79 -0.80 19.28
N PHE A 311 1.92 -1.91 19.98
CA PHE A 311 0.84 -2.88 20.12
C PHE A 311 0.33 -2.95 21.55
N PRO A 312 -1.02 -2.88 21.76
CA PRO A 312 -1.58 -2.96 23.12
C PRO A 312 -1.45 -4.36 23.74
N ALA A 313 -1.28 -5.41 22.93
CA ALA A 313 -1.12 -6.79 23.38
C ALA A 313 -0.40 -7.62 22.33
N ALA A 314 0.03 -8.83 22.68
CA ALA A 314 0.37 -9.84 21.68
C ALA A 314 -0.87 -10.17 20.84
N GLY A 315 -0.69 -10.33 19.51
CA GLY A 315 -1.78 -10.61 18.60
C GLY A 315 -1.48 -10.25 17.15
N SER A 316 -2.50 -10.36 16.30
CA SER A 316 -2.42 -9.98 14.89
C SER A 316 -3.18 -8.68 14.63
N TYR A 317 -2.54 -7.80 13.91
CA TYR A 317 -3.05 -6.47 13.58
C TYR A 317 -2.97 -6.19 12.08
N ILE A 318 -3.79 -5.28 11.60
CA ILE A 318 -3.64 -4.63 10.29
C ILE A 318 -3.14 -3.22 10.52
N LEU A 319 -1.95 -2.93 10.02
CA LEU A 319 -1.41 -1.58 9.93
C LEU A 319 -1.80 -1.02 8.57
N LYS A 320 -2.67 0.00 8.58
CA LYS A 320 -3.13 0.70 7.38
C LYS A 320 -2.39 2.01 7.23
N ALA A 321 -2.00 2.35 6.02
CA ALA A 321 -1.59 3.69 5.69
C ALA A 321 -2.60 4.34 4.74
N TYR A 322 -2.77 5.63 4.93
CA TYR A 322 -3.66 6.48 4.18
C TYR A 322 -2.86 7.63 3.61
N ALA A 323 -3.19 8.06 2.40
CA ALA A 323 -2.50 9.16 1.75
C ALA A 323 -3.45 10.05 0.94
N LYS A 324 -3.01 11.28 0.67
CA LYS A 324 -3.66 12.21 -0.27
C LYS A 324 -2.65 13.22 -0.81
N GLN A 325 -3.00 13.86 -1.91
CA GLN A 325 -2.30 15.07 -2.36
C GLN A 325 -2.48 16.21 -1.35
N LYS A 326 -1.41 16.96 -1.09
CA LYS A 326 -1.40 18.04 -0.08
C LYS A 326 -2.42 19.14 -0.37
N ASP A 327 -2.54 19.51 -1.63
CA ASP A 327 -3.39 20.64 -2.07
C ASP A 327 -4.81 20.20 -2.49
N GLU A 328 -5.11 18.90 -2.49
CA GLU A 328 -6.44 18.41 -2.78
C GLU A 328 -7.32 18.42 -1.53
N PRO A 329 -8.54 19.02 -1.63
CA PRO A 329 -9.52 18.92 -0.57
C PRO A 329 -10.06 17.48 -0.48
N GLY A 330 -10.34 17.01 0.72
CA GLY A 330 -10.95 15.70 0.93
C GLY A 330 -10.26 14.85 1.99
N GLU A 331 -10.75 13.63 2.10
CA GLU A 331 -10.26 12.65 3.05
C GLU A 331 -9.00 11.94 2.54
N TYR A 332 -8.26 11.32 3.44
CA TYR A 332 -7.16 10.44 3.09
C TYR A 332 -7.72 9.11 2.60
N ASN A 333 -7.26 8.65 1.45
CA ASN A 333 -7.61 7.34 0.91
C ASN A 333 -6.68 6.26 1.48
N SER A 334 -7.20 5.05 1.72
CA SER A 334 -6.36 3.88 2.01
C SER A 334 -5.44 3.59 0.83
N VAL A 335 -4.16 3.37 1.11
CA VAL A 335 -3.16 3.10 0.07
C VAL A 335 -2.46 1.76 0.25
N LEU A 336 -2.33 1.28 1.49
CA LEU A 336 -1.71 -0.02 1.76
C LEU A 336 -2.14 -0.61 3.10
N GLU A 337 -2.02 -1.94 3.20
CA GLU A 337 -2.26 -2.70 4.43
C GLU A 337 -1.17 -3.76 4.65
N TYR A 338 -0.58 -3.76 5.85
CA TYR A 338 0.30 -4.81 6.36
C TYR A 338 -0.40 -5.62 7.44
N ARG A 339 -0.20 -6.92 7.42
CA ARG A 339 -0.51 -7.76 8.59
C ARG A 339 0.70 -7.80 9.52
N ILE A 340 0.51 -7.42 10.77
CA ILE A 340 1.56 -7.45 11.78
C ILE A 340 1.23 -8.52 12.83
N ASN A 341 2.16 -9.45 13.06
CA ASN A 341 2.06 -10.42 14.13
C ASN A 341 2.96 -9.96 15.29
N ALA A 342 2.35 -9.32 16.29
CA ALA A 342 3.03 -8.83 17.48
C ALA A 342 3.24 -9.96 18.49
N ALA A 343 4.49 -10.25 18.86
CA ALA A 343 4.82 -11.27 19.84
C ALA A 343 4.48 -10.83 21.27
N SER A 344 4.50 -9.54 21.52
CA SER A 344 4.13 -8.93 22.80
C SER A 344 3.48 -7.55 22.58
N GLY A 345 3.00 -6.94 23.65
CA GLY A 345 2.43 -5.60 23.64
C GLY A 345 2.29 -5.03 25.02
N ASP A 346 1.84 -3.78 25.10
CA ASP A 346 1.67 -3.07 26.35
C ASP A 346 0.41 -2.19 26.28
N LYS A 347 -0.59 -2.51 27.10
CA LYS A 347 -1.84 -1.72 27.18
C LYS A 347 -1.61 -0.33 27.77
N GLU A 348 -0.57 -0.19 28.58
CA GLU A 348 -0.16 1.07 29.17
C GLU A 348 0.97 1.71 28.38
N SER A 349 1.14 1.28 27.11
CA SER A 349 2.12 1.88 26.22
C SER A 349 2.07 3.40 26.32
N PRO A 350 3.24 4.06 26.40
CA PRO A 350 3.30 5.51 26.45
C PRO A 350 2.70 6.19 25.21
N GLY A 351 2.40 5.40 24.15
CA GLY A 351 1.97 5.94 22.86
C GLY A 351 3.08 6.77 22.20
N PHE A 352 2.66 7.72 21.37
CA PHE A 352 3.56 8.62 20.66
C PHE A 352 3.26 10.08 21.03
N PRO A 353 4.22 11.00 20.87
CA PRO A 353 4.01 12.41 21.14
C PRO A 353 2.97 13.02 20.21
N MET A 354 2.26 14.01 20.69
CA MET A 354 1.37 14.83 19.86
C MET A 354 2.22 15.88 19.12
N ILE A 355 2.11 15.91 17.80
CA ILE A 355 2.75 16.94 16.97
C ILE A 355 1.73 18.04 16.63
N TYR A 356 2.20 19.28 16.61
CA TYR A 356 1.42 20.42 16.12
C TYR A 356 1.74 20.70 14.64
N GLY A 357 0.79 21.28 13.94
CA GLY A 357 0.92 21.56 12.51
C GLY A 357 2.20 22.32 12.14
N LYS A 358 2.70 23.18 13.04
CA LYS A 358 3.93 23.94 12.82
C LYS A 358 5.17 23.07 12.62
N LEU A 359 5.28 21.92 13.30
CA LEU A 359 6.38 20.97 13.07
C LEU A 359 6.31 20.39 11.65
N SER A 360 5.13 19.96 11.23
CA SER A 360 4.92 19.38 9.89
C SER A 360 5.11 20.43 8.78
N GLU A 361 4.62 21.66 8.98
CA GLU A 361 4.81 22.78 8.06
C GLU A 361 6.28 23.12 7.85
N ALA A 362 7.07 23.04 8.92
CA ALA A 362 8.51 23.27 8.88
C ALA A 362 9.32 22.11 8.29
N GLY A 363 8.70 20.95 8.03
CA GLY A 363 9.42 19.73 7.65
C GLY A 363 10.23 19.14 8.81
N GLY A 364 9.76 19.33 10.04
CA GLY A 364 10.43 18.87 11.24
C GLY A 364 10.36 17.35 11.41
N TYR A 365 11.31 16.78 12.16
CA TYR A 365 11.40 15.34 12.42
C TYR A 365 11.90 15.09 13.84
N ILE A 366 11.23 14.19 14.57
CA ILE A 366 11.58 13.80 15.94
C ILE A 366 12.40 12.52 15.90
N PHE A 367 13.65 12.57 16.39
CA PHE A 367 14.49 11.38 16.56
C PHE A 367 14.28 10.76 17.95
N SER A 368 14.16 11.60 18.99
CA SER A 368 13.90 11.19 20.38
C SER A 368 13.37 12.34 21.22
N PRO A 369 12.62 12.04 22.29
CA PRO A 369 11.98 10.77 22.58
C PRO A 369 10.79 10.53 21.67
N LEU A 370 10.48 9.25 21.33
CA LEU A 370 9.31 8.87 20.58
C LEU A 370 8.17 8.37 21.48
N GLU A 371 8.43 8.20 22.76
CA GLU A 371 7.41 7.90 23.78
C GLU A 371 6.53 9.13 23.99
N GLY A 372 5.22 8.95 23.91
CA GLY A 372 4.25 10.04 24.08
C GLY A 372 4.02 10.46 25.53
N LYS A 373 4.42 9.61 26.50
CA LYS A 373 4.38 9.89 27.94
C LYS A 373 5.80 9.87 28.50
N LEU A 374 6.12 10.86 29.33
CA LEU A 374 7.42 10.98 29.93
C LEU A 374 7.27 10.93 31.46
N LYS A 375 8.10 10.12 32.11
CA LYS A 375 8.08 9.95 33.58
C LYS A 375 8.68 11.15 34.26
N ALA A 376 7.92 11.75 35.16
CA ALA A 376 8.38 12.89 35.98
C ALA A 376 9.66 12.55 36.75
N GLY A 377 10.62 13.47 36.75
CA GLY A 377 11.94 13.31 37.40
C GLY A 377 12.97 12.56 36.55
N SER A 378 12.58 12.02 35.39
CA SER A 378 13.51 11.34 34.47
C SER A 378 14.08 12.30 33.44
N SER A 379 15.36 12.10 33.09
CA SER A 379 16.04 12.87 32.06
C SER A 379 15.96 12.15 30.73
N TYR A 380 15.56 12.88 29.67
CA TYR A 380 15.41 12.38 28.32
C TYR A 380 16.31 13.16 27.36
N LEU A 381 16.88 12.44 26.37
CA LEU A 381 17.57 13.06 25.26
C LEU A 381 16.55 13.52 24.21
N PHE A 382 16.36 14.83 24.10
CA PHE A 382 15.59 15.42 23.01
C PHE A 382 16.51 15.66 21.82
N ARG A 383 16.16 15.07 20.68
CA ARG A 383 16.84 15.25 19.41
C ARG A 383 15.79 15.44 18.33
N ILE A 384 15.80 16.63 17.73
CA ILE A 384 14.76 17.04 16.79
C ILE A 384 15.38 17.88 15.67
N ARG A 385 14.97 17.61 14.42
CA ARG A 385 15.28 18.50 13.29
C ARG A 385 14.11 19.47 13.13
N VAL A 386 14.42 20.76 13.06
CA VAL A 386 13.43 21.84 12.88
C VAL A 386 13.96 22.83 11.87
N PRO A 387 13.69 22.61 10.56
CA PRO A 387 14.17 23.51 9.51
C PRO A 387 13.73 24.97 9.73
N GLY A 388 14.67 25.88 9.60
CA GLY A 388 14.45 27.33 9.72
C GLY A 388 14.29 27.86 11.15
N ALA A 389 14.41 27.01 12.19
CA ALA A 389 14.39 27.47 13.56
C ALA A 389 15.74 28.06 13.98
N GLY A 390 15.69 29.21 14.66
CA GLY A 390 16.88 29.79 15.29
C GLY A 390 17.19 29.18 16.64
N ASN A 391 16.15 28.83 17.41
CA ASN A 391 16.26 28.23 18.73
C ASN A 391 15.16 27.18 18.92
N VAL A 392 15.48 26.11 19.65
CA VAL A 392 14.51 25.09 20.10
C VAL A 392 14.70 24.86 21.59
N SER A 393 13.60 24.84 22.33
CA SER A 393 13.61 24.63 23.79
C SER A 393 12.57 23.59 24.20
N VAL A 394 12.92 22.83 25.21
CA VAL A 394 11.99 21.95 25.95
C VAL A 394 11.46 22.72 27.14
N VAL A 395 10.14 22.70 27.33
CA VAL A 395 9.45 23.42 28.39
C VAL A 395 8.68 22.45 29.26
N CYS A 396 8.92 22.52 30.55
CA CYS A 396 8.18 21.78 31.55
C CYS A 396 7.74 22.71 32.71
N GLY A 397 6.44 22.98 32.79
CA GLY A 397 5.92 24.01 33.70
C GLY A 397 6.50 25.39 33.34
N GLU A 398 7.27 25.99 34.29
CA GLU A 398 7.94 27.28 34.07
C GLU A 398 9.41 27.14 33.63
N GLU A 399 9.95 25.93 33.62
CA GLU A 399 11.34 25.67 33.26
C GLU A 399 11.54 25.52 31.76
N TRP A 400 12.51 26.29 31.24
CA TRP A 400 12.92 26.26 29.83
C TRP A 400 14.32 25.70 29.72
N THR A 401 14.51 24.65 28.93
CA THR A 401 15.80 24.03 28.63
C THR A 401 16.10 24.18 27.16
N ASP A 402 17.09 25.00 26.82
CA ASP A 402 17.50 25.20 25.41
C ASP A 402 18.23 23.96 24.91
N LEU A 403 17.87 23.53 23.69
CA LEU A 403 18.58 22.49 22.97
C LEU A 403 19.73 23.09 22.18
N ALA A 404 20.89 22.44 22.26
CA ALA A 404 22.06 22.87 21.50
C ALA A 404 21.90 22.53 20.01
N SER A 405 22.25 23.49 19.13
CA SER A 405 22.38 23.21 17.69
C SER A 405 23.54 22.24 17.44
N ARG A 406 23.28 21.18 16.65
CA ARG A 406 24.24 20.12 16.30
C ARG A 406 24.51 20.02 14.80
N GLY A 407 24.16 21.04 14.04
CA GLY A 407 24.29 21.09 12.59
C GLY A 407 23.18 21.91 11.97
N VAL A 408 22.94 21.70 10.68
CA VAL A 408 21.84 22.38 9.99
C VAL A 408 20.53 21.87 10.54
N ASP A 409 19.77 22.78 11.15
CA ASP A 409 18.39 22.54 11.65
C ASP A 409 18.24 21.42 12.71
N LEU A 410 19.33 20.79 13.18
CA LEU A 410 19.31 19.74 14.19
C LEU A 410 19.59 20.31 15.58
N PHE A 411 18.70 20.04 16.52
CA PHE A 411 18.77 20.47 17.91
C PHE A 411 18.77 19.26 18.84
N GLU A 412 19.66 19.29 19.86
CA GLU A 412 19.85 18.16 20.76
C GLU A 412 20.22 18.63 22.17
N GLY A 413 19.65 17.99 23.17
CA GLY A 413 19.99 18.24 24.57
C GLY A 413 19.19 17.35 25.53
N ASN A 414 19.69 17.21 26.75
CA ASN A 414 18.97 16.52 27.83
C ASN A 414 18.08 17.52 28.55
N ALA A 415 16.82 17.14 28.77
CA ALA A 415 15.90 17.87 29.64
C ALA A 415 15.21 16.89 30.59
N THR A 416 14.93 17.33 31.80
CA THR A 416 14.24 16.55 32.83
C THR A 416 12.74 16.80 32.72
N ALA A 417 11.95 15.74 32.56
CA ALA A 417 10.51 15.83 32.62
C ALA A 417 10.09 16.16 34.07
N GLY A 418 9.35 17.24 34.26
CA GLY A 418 8.76 17.62 35.53
C GLY A 418 7.34 17.05 35.67
N LYS A 419 6.58 17.58 36.63
CA LYS A 419 5.15 17.31 36.76
C LYS A 419 4.39 18.08 35.68
N GLY A 420 3.44 17.39 35.01
CA GLY A 420 2.63 17.93 33.94
C GLY A 420 3.23 17.70 32.56
N ASP A 421 2.59 18.30 31.57
CA ASP A 421 2.98 18.11 30.18
C ASP A 421 4.34 18.74 29.86
N VAL A 422 5.08 18.08 28.98
CA VAL A 422 6.34 18.58 28.42
C VAL A 422 6.12 19.04 27.00
N GLY A 423 6.48 20.28 26.68
CA GLY A 423 6.36 20.84 25.34
C GLY A 423 7.71 21.08 24.70
N VAL A 424 7.81 20.89 23.38
CA VAL A 424 8.94 21.38 22.58
C VAL A 424 8.46 22.58 21.77
N TYR A 425 9.21 23.66 21.87
CA TYR A 425 8.91 24.92 21.21
C TYR A 425 10.08 25.36 20.36
N ALA A 426 9.80 26.04 19.27
CA ALA A 426 10.82 26.65 18.43
C ALA A 426 10.57 28.14 18.22
N LYS A 427 11.64 28.86 18.04
CA LYS A 427 11.64 30.26 17.62
C LYS A 427 12.12 30.35 16.18
N PHE A 428 11.21 30.68 15.27
CA PHE A 428 11.52 31.00 13.89
C PHE A 428 11.86 32.49 13.73
N HIS A 429 12.00 32.98 12.54
CA HIS A 429 12.19 34.40 12.28
C HIS A 429 10.96 35.18 12.75
N GLY A 430 11.06 35.85 13.91
CA GLY A 430 9.97 36.57 14.55
C GLY A 430 10.12 36.67 16.05
N ALA A 431 9.10 37.22 16.77
CA ALA A 431 9.17 37.51 18.20
C ALA A 431 8.59 36.43 19.12
N GLY A 432 7.91 35.40 18.55
CA GLY A 432 7.17 34.40 19.33
C GLY A 432 7.82 33.02 19.34
N TRP A 433 7.34 32.17 20.24
CA TRP A 433 7.63 30.75 20.30
C TRP A 433 6.44 29.97 19.77
N ASP A 434 6.66 29.04 18.84
CA ASP A 434 5.67 28.15 18.29
C ASP A 434 5.78 26.78 18.95
N GLY A 435 4.66 26.20 19.37
CA GLY A 435 4.60 24.84 19.89
C GLY A 435 4.78 23.82 18.76
N LEU A 436 5.68 22.86 18.94
CA LEU A 436 5.98 21.82 17.96
C LEU A 436 5.49 20.46 18.37
N VAL A 437 5.74 20.08 19.64
CA VAL A 437 5.48 18.74 20.16
C VAL A 437 4.97 18.83 21.59
N ARG A 438 4.08 17.92 21.96
CA ARG A 438 3.62 17.76 23.34
C ARG A 438 3.73 16.30 23.75
N TYR A 439 4.27 16.11 24.95
CA TYR A 439 4.34 14.85 25.69
C TYR A 439 3.46 14.95 26.93
N ASN A 440 2.75 13.89 27.26
CA ASN A 440 1.97 13.81 28.47
C ASN A 440 2.83 13.31 29.64
N GLU A 441 2.43 13.61 30.90
CA GLU A 441 3.00 12.98 32.09
C GLU A 441 2.58 11.50 32.13
N GLU A 442 3.53 10.61 32.51
CA GLU A 442 3.28 9.18 32.76
C GLU A 442 2.65 8.98 34.15
#